data_a1d5d4f7988a80bf18e7b882b0b93a14
#
_entry.id   a1d5d4f7988a80bf18e7b882b0b93a14
#
_cell.length_a   1.000
_cell.length_b   1.000
_cell.length_c   1.000
_cell.angle_alpha   90.00
_cell.angle_beta   90.00
_cell.angle_gamma   90.00
#
_symmetry.space_group_name_H-M   'P 1'
#
loop_
_entity.id
_entity.type
_entity.pdbx_description
1 polymer ?
#
loop_
_entity_poly.entity_id
_entity_poly.type
_entity_poly.pdbx_seq_one_letter_code
_entity_poly.pdbx_strand_id
1 'polypeptide(L)'
;MLVGLQVRIFSLMDESILDAIRERLKQRTYISSSTVLHRGGLVEKMVFIVRGEMESIGEDGSVLPLSEGDVCGEELLTWCLERSSVNPDGTRIRIPSKGLLSYRNVRCVTNVEAFSLSVADLEDVTSLFSRFLRNPRVQGAIRYESPYWRLRAARQIQVAWRYRRRRLQRLYTAQSSYSL
;
A
#
# COMPACT_ATOMS: atom_id res chain seq x y z
N MET A 1 -8.28 -7.32 24.27
CA MET A 1 -9.19 -8.20 23.49
C MET A 1 -9.51 -7.48 22.18
N LEU A 2 -8.71 -7.72 21.13
CA LEU A 2 -8.90 -7.15 19.79
C LEU A 2 -9.71 -8.15 18.93
N VAL A 3 -10.87 -8.55 19.45
CA VAL A 3 -11.85 -9.31 18.70
C VAL A 3 -12.55 -8.31 17.77
N GLY A 4 -12.14 -8.28 16.50
CA GLY A 4 -12.83 -7.45 15.50
C GLY A 4 -11.93 -6.77 14.48
N LEU A 5 -10.59 -6.93 14.51
CA LEU A 5 -9.77 -6.37 13.47
C LEU A 5 -9.84 -7.27 12.23
N GLN A 6 -10.93 -7.20 11.47
CA GLN A 6 -11.07 -7.89 10.18
C GLN A 6 -10.33 -7.13 9.06
N VAL A 7 -9.08 -6.72 9.34
CA VAL A 7 -8.25 -6.13 8.32
C VAL A 7 -7.79 -7.25 7.38
N ARG A 8 -8.15 -7.14 6.12
CA ARG A 8 -7.92 -8.19 5.10
C ARG A 8 -6.46 -8.61 5.00
N ILE A 9 -5.51 -7.68 5.15
CA ILE A 9 -4.07 -7.98 5.13
C ILE A 9 -3.68 -8.91 6.29
N PHE A 10 -4.32 -8.81 7.44
CA PHE A 10 -3.97 -9.63 8.61
C PHE A 10 -4.40 -11.09 8.48
N SER A 11 -5.44 -11.38 7.69
CA SER A 11 -5.87 -12.76 7.45
C SER A 11 -4.83 -13.66 6.78
N LEU A 12 -3.78 -13.05 6.25
CA LEU A 12 -2.69 -13.71 5.54
C LEU A 12 -1.48 -14.01 6.42
N MET A 13 -1.50 -13.55 7.68
CA MET A 13 -0.34 -13.57 8.58
C MET A 13 -0.48 -14.67 9.64
N ASP A 14 0.63 -15.25 10.02
CA ASP A 14 0.70 -16.21 11.13
C ASP A 14 0.42 -15.49 12.47
N GLU A 15 -0.09 -16.24 13.46
CA GLU A 15 -0.47 -15.70 14.77
C GLU A 15 0.70 -14.97 15.45
N SER A 16 1.94 -15.47 15.31
CA SER A 16 3.13 -14.82 15.87
C SER A 16 3.40 -13.42 15.28
N ILE A 17 3.10 -13.24 13.99
CA ILE A 17 3.23 -11.94 13.33
C ILE A 17 2.11 -11.01 13.80
N LEU A 18 0.90 -11.55 13.91
CA LEU A 18 -0.26 -10.80 14.38
C LEU A 18 -0.07 -10.31 15.81
N ASP A 19 0.50 -11.12 16.69
CA ASP A 19 0.80 -10.73 18.07
C ASP A 19 1.86 -9.62 18.11
N ALA A 20 2.93 -9.75 17.34
CA ALA A 20 3.95 -8.71 17.26
C ALA A 20 3.40 -7.36 16.71
N ILE A 21 2.44 -7.43 15.78
CA ILE A 21 1.75 -6.24 15.27
C ILE A 21 0.81 -5.68 16.35
N ARG A 22 0.00 -6.53 16.99
CA ARG A 22 -0.97 -6.14 18.04
C ARG A 22 -0.32 -5.37 19.18
N GLU A 23 0.85 -5.81 19.64
CA GLU A 23 1.59 -5.14 20.71
C GLU A 23 2.04 -3.71 20.35
N ARG A 24 2.16 -3.40 19.05
CA ARG A 24 2.65 -2.13 18.54
C ARG A 24 1.55 -1.22 18.01
N LEU A 25 0.34 -1.74 17.81
CA LEU A 25 -0.79 -0.97 17.33
C LEU A 25 -1.23 0.08 18.36
N LYS A 26 -1.41 1.32 17.89
CA LYS A 26 -1.92 2.45 18.68
C LYS A 26 -3.29 2.84 18.18
N GLN A 27 -4.27 2.85 19.07
CA GLN A 27 -5.62 3.32 18.76
C GLN A 27 -5.60 4.81 18.40
N ARG A 28 -6.36 5.17 17.38
CA ARG A 28 -6.51 6.52 16.86
C ARG A 28 -7.95 6.80 16.50
N THR A 29 -8.35 8.05 16.72
CA THR A 29 -9.64 8.56 16.26
C THR A 29 -9.38 9.77 15.38
N TYR A 30 -10.01 9.80 14.22
CA TYR A 30 -9.95 10.92 13.29
C TYR A 30 -11.35 11.49 13.12
N ILE A 31 -11.46 12.81 13.12
CA ILE A 31 -12.74 13.50 12.89
C ILE A 31 -13.00 13.60 11.39
N SER A 32 -14.27 13.68 11.04
CA SER A 32 -14.71 13.94 9.66
C SER A 32 -13.98 15.14 9.06
N SER A 33 -13.64 15.06 7.78
CA SER A 33 -12.87 16.04 7.00
C SER A 33 -11.39 16.18 7.37
N SER A 34 -10.88 15.47 8.39
CA SER A 34 -9.44 15.48 8.68
C SER A 34 -8.66 14.71 7.61
N THR A 35 -7.47 15.20 7.29
CA THR A 35 -6.57 14.54 6.34
C THR A 35 -5.56 13.68 7.10
N VAL A 36 -5.48 12.41 6.73
CA VAL A 36 -4.59 11.41 7.32
C VAL A 36 -3.26 11.33 6.58
N LEU A 37 -3.31 11.41 5.25
CA LEU A 37 -2.13 11.48 4.38
C LEU A 37 -2.28 12.66 3.43
N HIS A 38 -1.21 13.44 3.30
CA HIS A 38 -1.11 14.54 2.34
C HIS A 38 -0.23 14.14 1.17
N ARG A 39 -0.64 14.44 -0.03
CA ARG A 39 0.19 14.27 -1.23
C ARG A 39 1.46 15.10 -1.10
N GLY A 40 2.62 14.47 -1.36
CA GLY A 40 3.93 15.09 -1.16
C GLY A 40 4.39 15.17 0.29
N GLY A 41 3.54 14.78 1.25
CA GLY A 41 3.91 14.64 2.65
C GLY A 41 4.51 13.26 2.96
N LEU A 42 5.21 13.17 4.08
CA LEU A 42 5.80 11.92 4.55
C LEU A 42 4.71 10.94 4.99
N VAL A 43 4.90 9.68 4.60
CA VAL A 43 4.09 8.56 5.12
C VAL A 43 4.78 8.03 6.38
N GLU A 44 4.28 8.41 7.55
CA GLU A 44 4.89 8.11 8.84
C GLU A 44 4.30 6.87 9.51
N LYS A 45 3.16 6.39 9.04
CA LYS A 45 2.42 5.27 9.63
C LYS A 45 1.47 4.62 8.64
N MET A 46 1.17 3.36 8.89
CA MET A 46 0.02 2.68 8.32
C MET A 46 -1.19 2.89 9.25
N VAL A 47 -2.36 3.05 8.67
CA VAL A 47 -3.62 3.23 9.41
C VAL A 47 -4.62 2.19 8.94
N PHE A 48 -5.13 1.42 9.89
CA PHE A 48 -6.07 0.31 9.70
C PHE A 48 -7.44 0.76 10.16
N ILE A 49 -8.41 0.82 9.25
CA ILE A 49 -9.76 1.32 9.53
C ILE A 49 -10.55 0.25 10.25
N VAL A 50 -11.02 0.57 11.45
CA VAL A 50 -11.90 -0.31 12.26
C VAL A 50 -13.36 0.07 12.05
N ARG A 51 -13.63 1.37 11.95
CA ARG A 51 -14.98 1.89 11.77
C ARG A 51 -14.92 3.25 11.07
N GLY A 52 -15.89 3.50 10.21
CA GLY A 52 -16.00 4.76 9.46
C GLY A 52 -15.47 4.65 8.05
N GLU A 53 -15.44 5.78 7.36
CA GLU A 53 -15.12 5.86 5.95
C GLU A 53 -14.06 6.93 5.68
N MET A 54 -13.14 6.60 4.81
CA MET A 54 -12.15 7.51 4.24
C MET A 54 -12.23 7.50 2.72
N GLU A 55 -11.63 8.48 2.08
CA GLU A 55 -11.42 8.50 0.64
C GLU A 55 -9.95 8.77 0.33
N SER A 56 -9.44 8.04 -0.64
CA SER A 56 -8.09 8.20 -1.20
C SER A 56 -8.19 8.92 -2.53
N ILE A 57 -7.61 10.11 -2.64
CA ILE A 57 -7.67 10.97 -3.82
C ILE A 57 -6.31 10.94 -4.50
N GLY A 58 -6.27 10.36 -5.70
CA GLY A 58 -5.06 10.27 -6.53
C GLY A 58 -4.69 11.60 -7.18
N GLU A 59 -3.50 11.64 -7.78
CA GLU A 59 -3.00 12.81 -8.51
C GLU A 59 -3.87 13.17 -9.74
N ASP A 60 -4.45 12.18 -10.36
CA ASP A 60 -5.37 12.30 -11.50
C ASP A 60 -6.81 12.65 -11.11
N GLY A 61 -7.05 12.97 -9.83
CA GLY A 61 -8.37 13.25 -9.29
C GLY A 61 -9.24 12.01 -9.09
N SER A 62 -8.71 10.79 -9.33
CA SER A 62 -9.45 9.56 -9.04
C SER A 62 -9.70 9.42 -7.54
N VAL A 63 -10.93 9.08 -7.17
CA VAL A 63 -11.33 8.85 -5.79
C VAL A 63 -11.54 7.36 -5.56
N LEU A 64 -10.89 6.81 -4.55
CA LEU A 64 -11.05 5.44 -4.11
C LEU A 64 -11.62 5.46 -2.68
N PRO A 65 -12.83 4.92 -2.45
CA PRO A 65 -13.38 4.81 -1.12
C PRO A 65 -12.61 3.76 -0.31
N LEU A 66 -12.39 4.04 0.96
CA LEU A 66 -11.79 3.16 1.95
C LEU A 66 -12.77 3.02 3.12
N SER A 67 -13.00 1.80 3.55
CA SER A 67 -13.98 1.45 4.57
C SER A 67 -13.38 0.53 5.63
N GLU A 68 -14.21 0.07 6.55
CA GLU A 68 -13.84 -0.91 7.57
C GLU A 68 -13.10 -2.11 6.96
N GLY A 69 -11.96 -2.46 7.56
CA GLY A 69 -11.06 -3.51 7.10
C GLY A 69 -10.04 -3.08 6.05
N ASP A 70 -10.15 -1.87 5.51
CA ASP A 70 -9.16 -1.32 4.59
C ASP A 70 -8.01 -0.64 5.37
N VAL A 71 -6.94 -0.36 4.63
CA VAL A 71 -5.72 0.26 5.18
C VAL A 71 -5.26 1.40 4.31
N CYS A 72 -4.62 2.40 4.89
CA CYS A 72 -3.87 3.43 4.16
C CYS A 72 -2.45 3.56 4.71
N GLY A 73 -1.54 4.11 3.90
CA GLY A 73 -0.11 4.15 4.23
C GLY A 73 0.64 2.89 3.77
N GLU A 74 0.03 2.06 2.90
CA GLU A 74 0.63 0.84 2.33
C GLU A 74 1.83 1.15 1.45
N GLU A 75 2.08 2.41 1.15
CA GLU A 75 3.31 2.88 0.52
C GLU A 75 4.55 2.41 1.28
N LEU A 76 4.44 2.31 2.62
CA LEU A 76 5.51 1.78 3.47
C LEU A 76 5.82 0.32 3.18
N LEU A 77 4.82 -0.49 2.85
CA LEU A 77 5.00 -1.89 2.46
C LEU A 77 5.73 -2.03 1.13
N THR A 78 5.65 -1.03 0.23
CA THR A 78 6.39 -1.03 -1.03
C THR A 78 7.87 -1.25 -0.78
N TRP A 79 8.41 -0.52 0.19
CA TRP A 79 9.81 -0.63 0.57
C TRP A 79 10.16 -2.01 1.11
N CYS A 80 9.30 -2.57 1.94
CA CYS A 80 9.51 -3.88 2.56
C CYS A 80 9.34 -5.04 1.58
N LEU A 81 8.47 -4.89 0.57
CA LEU A 81 8.12 -5.95 -0.37
C LEU A 81 8.92 -5.91 -1.68
N GLU A 82 9.30 -4.74 -2.17
CA GLU A 82 10.03 -4.59 -3.44
C GLU A 82 11.55 -4.76 -3.29
N ARG A 83 12.08 -4.53 -2.09
CA ARG A 83 13.50 -4.79 -1.79
C ARG A 83 13.59 -5.95 -0.81
N SER A 84 14.53 -6.85 -1.04
CA SER A 84 14.84 -7.85 -0.03
C SER A 84 15.23 -7.13 1.25
N SER A 85 14.58 -7.48 2.35
CA SER A 85 14.71 -6.80 3.64
C SER A 85 16.12 -6.86 4.28
N VAL A 86 17.08 -7.38 3.57
CA VAL A 86 18.49 -7.47 3.98
C VAL A 86 19.36 -7.20 2.76
N ASN A 87 20.31 -6.29 2.90
CA ASN A 87 21.35 -6.08 1.92
C ASN A 87 22.22 -7.35 1.73
N PRO A 88 22.96 -7.51 0.63
CA PRO A 88 23.87 -8.65 0.44
C PRO A 88 24.91 -8.79 1.56
N ASP A 89 25.21 -7.71 2.28
CA ASP A 89 26.14 -7.66 3.42
C ASP A 89 25.50 -8.05 4.77
N GLY A 90 24.21 -8.44 4.78
CA GLY A 90 23.49 -8.82 6.00
C GLY A 90 22.94 -7.66 6.82
N THR A 91 23.15 -6.41 6.38
CA THR A 91 22.59 -5.24 7.08
C THR A 91 21.10 -5.11 6.85
N ARG A 92 20.37 -4.62 7.87
CA ARG A 92 18.93 -4.38 7.80
C ARG A 92 18.64 -3.24 6.81
N ILE A 93 17.70 -3.46 5.90
CA ILE A 93 17.17 -2.39 5.07
C ILE A 93 16.23 -1.55 5.94
N ARG A 94 16.63 -0.31 6.15
CA ARG A 94 15.78 0.70 6.79
C ARG A 94 15.04 1.50 5.73
N ILE A 95 13.86 1.99 6.08
CA ILE A 95 13.16 2.98 5.26
C ILE A 95 14.10 4.18 5.07
N PRO A 96 14.20 4.76 3.85
CA PRO A 96 15.13 5.84 3.59
C PRO A 96 15.04 6.93 4.65
N SER A 97 16.16 7.48 5.08
CA SER A 97 16.22 8.56 6.08
C SER A 97 15.40 9.79 5.68
N LYS A 98 15.18 9.97 4.37
CA LYS A 98 14.28 11.02 3.82
C LYS A 98 12.79 10.63 3.87
N GLY A 99 12.47 9.39 4.31
CA GLY A 99 11.12 8.85 4.34
C GLY A 99 10.53 8.58 2.95
N LEU A 100 9.30 8.08 2.94
CA LEU A 100 8.52 7.88 1.73
C LEU A 100 7.45 8.97 1.62
N LEU A 101 7.28 9.51 0.42
CA LEU A 101 6.28 10.55 0.16
C LEU A 101 4.99 9.89 -0.36
N SER A 102 3.85 10.39 0.11
CA SER A 102 2.56 9.97 -0.41
C SER A 102 2.28 10.61 -1.78
N TYR A 103 1.77 9.80 -2.71
CA TYR A 103 1.30 10.27 -4.03
C TYR A 103 -0.19 10.63 -4.04
N ARG A 104 -0.85 10.55 -2.89
CA ARG A 104 -2.29 10.73 -2.75
C ARG A 104 -2.62 11.50 -1.47
N ASN A 105 -3.82 12.08 -1.45
CA ASN A 105 -4.42 12.55 -0.22
C ASN A 105 -5.36 11.46 0.31
N VAL A 106 -5.36 11.24 1.62
CA VAL A 106 -6.37 10.41 2.27
C VAL A 106 -7.06 11.24 3.33
N ARG A 107 -8.37 11.41 3.21
CA ARG A 107 -9.16 12.19 4.16
C ARG A 107 -10.33 11.37 4.70
N CYS A 108 -10.78 11.71 5.88
CA CYS A 108 -11.93 11.10 6.53
C CYS A 108 -13.23 11.68 5.97
N VAL A 109 -14.13 10.82 5.51
CA VAL A 109 -15.49 11.20 5.09
C VAL A 109 -16.39 11.30 6.33
N THR A 110 -16.25 10.34 7.24
CA THR A 110 -16.94 10.30 8.53
C THR A 110 -15.93 10.41 9.69
N ASN A 111 -16.39 10.36 10.93
CA ASN A 111 -15.52 10.07 12.05
C ASN A 111 -14.99 8.64 11.93
N VAL A 112 -13.69 8.46 12.12
CA VAL A 112 -13.01 7.18 11.90
C VAL A 112 -12.32 6.70 13.17
N GLU A 113 -12.62 5.48 13.56
CA GLU A 113 -11.85 4.74 14.55
C GLU A 113 -10.86 3.84 13.81
N ALA A 114 -9.60 3.89 14.21
CA ALA A 114 -8.55 3.17 13.51
C ALA A 114 -7.43 2.72 14.47
N PHE A 115 -6.61 1.79 14.01
CA PHE A 115 -5.30 1.53 14.61
C PHE A 115 -4.21 2.05 13.69
N SER A 116 -3.10 2.47 14.28
CA SER A 116 -1.93 2.93 13.53
C SER A 116 -0.69 2.15 13.92
N LEU A 117 0.15 1.85 12.93
CA LEU A 117 1.48 1.25 13.09
C LEU A 117 2.51 2.24 12.55
N SER A 118 3.45 2.66 13.38
CA SER A 118 4.49 3.62 12.96
C SER A 118 5.52 2.97 12.04
N VAL A 119 6.30 3.80 11.32
CA VAL A 119 7.43 3.34 10.50
C VAL A 119 8.40 2.49 11.32
N ALA A 120 8.78 2.93 12.52
CA ALA A 120 9.71 2.20 13.37
C ALA A 120 9.17 0.82 13.79
N ASP A 121 7.90 0.77 14.20
CA ASP A 121 7.25 -0.48 14.57
C ASP A 121 7.13 -1.43 13.36
N LEU A 122 6.88 -0.89 12.17
CA LEU A 122 6.81 -1.66 10.93
C LEU A 122 8.19 -2.22 10.53
N GLU A 123 9.26 -1.43 10.69
CA GLU A 123 10.64 -1.90 10.45
C GLU A 123 10.99 -3.06 11.38
N ASP A 124 10.63 -2.97 12.65
CA ASP A 124 10.86 -4.04 13.62
C ASP A 124 10.11 -5.33 13.23
N VAL A 125 8.81 -5.23 12.94
CA VAL A 125 8.00 -6.38 12.51
C VAL A 125 8.56 -7.01 11.24
N THR A 126 8.88 -6.20 10.22
CA THR A 126 9.41 -6.70 8.95
C THR A 126 10.78 -7.35 9.11
N SER A 127 11.59 -6.85 10.04
CA SER A 127 12.89 -7.46 10.39
C SER A 127 12.74 -8.82 11.06
N LEU A 128 11.83 -8.93 12.04
CA LEU A 128 11.57 -10.17 12.76
C LEU A 128 11.05 -11.29 11.85
N PHE A 129 10.16 -10.93 10.91
CA PHE A 129 9.46 -11.88 10.05
C PHE A 129 9.90 -11.82 8.58
N SER A 130 11.13 -11.40 8.34
CA SER A 130 11.66 -11.20 6.98
C SER A 130 11.55 -12.42 6.07
N ARG A 131 11.73 -13.64 6.59
CA ARG A 131 11.58 -14.89 5.82
C ARG A 131 10.16 -15.11 5.32
N PHE A 132 9.16 -14.87 6.17
CA PHE A 132 7.75 -14.99 5.84
C PHE A 132 7.36 -13.93 4.79
N LEU A 133 7.71 -12.69 5.03
CA LEU A 133 7.38 -11.56 4.15
C LEU A 133 8.07 -11.61 2.79
N ARG A 134 9.18 -12.36 2.66
CA ARG A 134 9.84 -12.64 1.38
C ARG A 134 9.15 -13.71 0.54
N ASN A 135 8.25 -14.49 1.12
CA ASN A 135 7.55 -15.50 0.36
C ASN A 135 6.72 -14.85 -0.76
N PRO A 136 6.96 -15.21 -2.05
CA PRO A 136 6.25 -14.60 -3.18
C PRO A 136 4.72 -14.76 -3.10
N ARG A 137 4.24 -15.84 -2.49
CA ARG A 137 2.79 -16.06 -2.28
C ARG A 137 2.22 -15.06 -1.30
N VAL A 138 2.92 -14.82 -0.18
CA VAL A 138 2.53 -13.84 0.84
C VAL A 138 2.56 -12.42 0.25
N GLN A 139 3.62 -12.07 -0.47
CA GLN A 139 3.73 -10.78 -1.15
C GLN A 139 2.61 -10.58 -2.17
N GLY A 140 2.31 -11.61 -2.97
CA GLY A 140 1.21 -11.58 -3.94
C GLY A 140 -0.13 -11.37 -3.27
N ALA A 141 -0.40 -12.07 -2.18
CA ALA A 141 -1.63 -11.98 -1.42
C ALA A 141 -1.81 -10.59 -0.76
N ILE A 142 -0.75 -10.05 -0.13
CA ILE A 142 -0.77 -8.69 0.44
C ILE A 142 -1.08 -7.65 -0.65
N ARG A 143 -0.46 -7.76 -1.81
CA ARG A 143 -0.71 -6.85 -2.94
C ARG A 143 -2.14 -6.97 -3.47
N TYR A 144 -2.70 -8.17 -3.50
CA TYR A 144 -4.06 -8.42 -3.96
C TYR A 144 -5.11 -7.81 -3.01
N GLU A 145 -4.90 -7.92 -1.71
CA GLU A 145 -5.84 -7.42 -0.69
C GLU A 145 -5.79 -5.88 -0.54
N SER A 146 -4.68 -5.24 -0.85
CA SER A 146 -4.55 -3.79 -0.73
C SER A 146 -5.25 -3.05 -1.89
N PRO A 147 -6.19 -2.14 -1.61
CA PRO A 147 -6.82 -1.30 -2.63
C PRO A 147 -5.80 -0.44 -3.40
N TYR A 148 -4.79 0.08 -2.71
CA TYR A 148 -3.70 0.85 -3.29
C TYR A 148 -2.92 0.06 -4.34
N TRP A 149 -2.51 -1.17 -4.01
CA TRP A 149 -1.75 -2.02 -4.92
C TRP A 149 -2.56 -2.47 -6.12
N ARG A 150 -3.84 -2.78 -5.93
CA ARG A 150 -4.76 -3.13 -7.01
C ARG A 150 -4.90 -1.98 -8.01
N LEU A 151 -5.08 -0.75 -7.51
CA LEU A 151 -5.17 0.44 -8.36
C LEU A 151 -3.87 0.70 -9.11
N ARG A 152 -2.72 0.57 -8.43
CA ARG A 152 -1.38 0.72 -9.04
C ARG A 152 -1.15 -0.31 -10.15
N ALA A 153 -1.48 -1.57 -9.91
CA ALA A 153 -1.38 -2.64 -10.90
C ALA A 153 -2.27 -2.37 -12.12
N ALA A 154 -3.52 -1.98 -11.90
CA ALA A 154 -4.45 -1.64 -12.98
C ALA A 154 -3.91 -0.50 -13.86
N ARG A 155 -3.35 0.55 -13.27
CA ARG A 155 -2.73 1.67 -14.01
C ARG A 155 -1.53 1.20 -14.83
N GLN A 156 -0.66 0.36 -14.29
CA GLN A 156 0.48 -0.17 -15.02
C GLN A 156 0.05 -1.00 -16.23
N ILE A 157 -0.97 -1.86 -16.06
CA ILE A 157 -1.56 -2.65 -17.16
C ILE A 157 -2.15 -1.73 -18.23
N GLN A 158 -2.89 -0.69 -17.84
CA GLN A 158 -3.46 0.26 -18.79
C GLN A 158 -2.39 1.01 -19.59
N VAL A 159 -1.32 1.45 -18.95
CA VAL A 159 -0.19 2.12 -19.61
C VAL A 159 0.49 1.19 -20.60
N ALA A 160 0.80 -0.04 -20.20
CA ALA A 160 1.41 -1.05 -21.06
C ALA A 160 0.54 -1.39 -22.27
N TRP A 161 -0.79 -1.52 -22.05
CA TRP A 161 -1.75 -1.80 -23.10
C TRP A 161 -1.85 -0.63 -24.11
N ARG A 162 -1.92 0.62 -23.64
CA ARG A 162 -1.93 1.82 -24.50
C ARG A 162 -0.66 1.92 -25.35
N TYR A 163 0.50 1.63 -24.75
CA TYR A 163 1.77 1.62 -25.45
C TYR A 163 1.80 0.55 -26.55
N ARG A 164 1.39 -0.68 -26.23
CA ARG A 164 1.30 -1.79 -27.20
C ARG A 164 0.35 -1.45 -28.35
N ARG A 165 -0.83 -0.90 -28.04
CA ARG A 165 -1.80 -0.49 -29.06
C ARG A 165 -1.24 0.56 -30.02
N ARG A 166 -0.57 1.59 -29.50
CA ARG A 166 0.08 2.63 -30.33
C ARG A 166 1.18 2.05 -31.20
N ARG A 167 1.97 1.11 -30.67
CA ARG A 167 3.02 0.43 -31.45
C ARG A 167 2.44 -0.38 -32.60
N LEU A 168 1.38 -1.14 -32.37
CA LEU A 168 0.71 -1.91 -33.42
C LEU A 168 0.11 -0.99 -34.49
N GLN A 169 -0.54 0.11 -34.11
CA GLN A 169 -1.09 1.07 -35.06
C GLN A 169 0.00 1.66 -35.98
N ARG A 170 1.16 2.00 -35.43
CA ARG A 170 2.29 2.50 -36.24
C ARG A 170 2.82 1.46 -37.22
N LEU A 171 2.85 0.19 -36.84
CA LEU A 171 3.26 -0.90 -37.74
C LEU A 171 2.26 -1.09 -38.88
N TYR A 172 0.98 -1.04 -38.61
CA TYR A 172 -0.06 -1.14 -39.66
C TYR A 172 -0.01 0.04 -40.63
N THR A 173 0.16 1.28 -40.12
CA THR A 173 0.30 2.44 -41.00
C THR A 173 1.57 2.40 -41.85
N ALA A 174 2.67 1.94 -41.31
CA ALA A 174 3.92 1.78 -42.08
C ALA A 174 3.76 0.73 -43.21
N GLN A 175 3.13 -0.41 -42.94
CA GLN A 175 2.89 -1.43 -43.96
C GLN A 175 1.94 -0.92 -45.09
N SER A 176 0.93 -0.14 -44.76
CA SER A 176 0.01 0.44 -45.76
C SER A 176 0.69 1.44 -46.67
N SER A 177 1.76 2.10 -46.22
CA SER A 177 2.52 3.09 -46.99
C SER A 177 3.50 2.45 -48.00
N TYR A 178 3.80 1.17 -47.89
CA TYR A 178 4.67 0.41 -48.81
C TYR A 178 3.90 -0.37 -49.88
N SER A 179 2.58 -0.30 -49.86
CA SER A 179 1.68 -1.02 -50.80
C SER A 179 1.09 -0.13 -51.89
N LEU A 180 1.56 1.08 -52.03
CA LEU A 180 1.27 2.06 -53.09
C LEU A 180 2.52 2.32 -53.92
#